data_06cd3f5cc47e3ccc20775c1616539304
#
_entry.id   06cd3f5cc47e3ccc20775c1616539304
#
_cell.length_a   1.000
_cell.length_b   1.000
_cell.length_c   1.000
_cell.angle_alpha   90.00
_cell.angle_beta   90.00
_cell.angle_gamma   90.00
#
_symmetry.space_group_name_H-M   'P 1'
#
loop_
_entity.id
_entity.type
_entity.pdbx_description
1 polymer ?
#
loop_
_entity_poly.entity_id
_entity_poly.type
_entity_poly.pdbx_seq_one_letter_code
_entity_poly.pdbx_strand_id
1 'polypeptide(L)'
;MPDPLLLPAIALPQPPPLYLPQPKFQIGQWVYWKALKNPDFGHIVGLVWATEGSTQAIGYHYSVLLDKASFSRAFIELDWAFEDDLAVMPVHSPMVVTK
;
A
#
# COMPACT_ATOMS: atom_id res chain seq x y z
N MET A 1 -23.63 -0.56 -10.56
CA MET A 1 -23.19 -0.34 -9.22
C MET A 1 -21.75 -0.76 -9.03
N PRO A 2 -20.96 0.07 -8.43
CA PRO A 2 -19.56 -0.33 -8.26
C PRO A 2 -19.47 -1.54 -7.34
N ASP A 3 -18.48 -2.34 -7.62
CA ASP A 3 -18.24 -3.50 -6.82
C ASP A 3 -17.58 -3.05 -5.51
N PRO A 4 -18.24 -3.21 -4.37
CA PRO A 4 -17.66 -2.78 -3.10
C PRO A 4 -16.38 -3.51 -2.74
N LEU A 5 -16.12 -4.65 -3.35
CA LEU A 5 -14.89 -5.37 -3.09
C LEU A 5 -13.67 -4.68 -3.65
N LEU A 6 -13.86 -3.72 -4.54
CA LEU A 6 -12.75 -2.97 -5.11
C LEU A 6 -12.34 -1.80 -4.25
N LEU A 7 -13.13 -1.47 -3.23
CA LEU A 7 -12.85 -0.32 -2.40
C LEU A 7 -12.47 -0.75 -1.00
N PRO A 8 -11.40 -0.19 -0.44
CA PRO A 8 -11.07 -0.46 0.95
C PRO A 8 -12.04 0.24 1.89
N ALA A 9 -12.00 -0.13 3.15
CA ALA A 9 -12.84 0.51 4.17
C ALA A 9 -12.21 1.81 4.63
N ILE A 10 -12.14 2.77 3.71
CA ILE A 10 -11.58 4.09 3.99
C ILE A 10 -12.59 5.16 3.59
N ALA A 11 -12.37 6.35 4.09
CA ALA A 11 -13.22 7.50 3.78
C ALA A 11 -12.35 8.71 3.47
N LEU A 12 -12.80 9.53 2.55
CA LEU A 12 -12.09 10.77 2.25
C LEU A 12 -12.32 11.76 3.37
N PRO A 13 -11.31 12.58 3.69
CA PRO A 13 -11.46 13.60 4.72
C PRO A 13 -12.50 14.64 4.33
N GLN A 14 -13.18 15.16 5.32
CA GLN A 14 -14.16 16.23 5.14
C GLN A 14 -13.92 17.30 6.18
N PRO A 15 -13.53 18.52 5.80
CA PRO A 15 -13.25 18.92 4.42
C PRO A 15 -11.93 18.36 3.89
N PRO A 16 -11.73 18.39 2.57
CA PRO A 16 -10.44 17.96 2.03
C PRO A 16 -9.33 18.87 2.54
N PRO A 17 -8.14 18.34 2.75
CA PRO A 17 -7.03 19.19 3.19
C PRO A 17 -6.61 20.11 2.06
N LEU A 18 -6.17 21.33 2.44
CA LEU A 18 -5.67 22.29 1.46
C LEU A 18 -4.31 21.86 0.92
N TYR A 19 -3.52 21.24 1.75
CA TYR A 19 -2.19 20.80 1.38
C TYR A 19 -2.01 19.36 1.82
N LEU A 20 -1.34 18.59 0.97
CA LEU A 20 -1.00 17.23 1.31
C LEU A 20 0.52 17.13 1.42
N PRO A 21 1.02 16.38 2.40
CA PRO A 21 2.46 16.12 2.44
C PRO A 21 2.85 15.25 1.25
N GLN A 22 4.14 15.20 0.97
CA GLN A 22 4.63 14.31 -0.07
C GLN A 22 4.45 12.88 0.39
N PRO A 23 3.92 12.01 -0.47
CA PRO A 23 3.87 10.59 -0.12
C PRO A 23 5.28 10.04 -0.03
N LYS A 24 5.49 9.12 0.91
CA LYS A 24 6.80 8.51 1.08
C LYS A 24 7.15 7.55 -0.03
N PHE A 25 6.14 6.98 -0.68
CA PHE A 25 6.35 5.95 -1.69
C PHE A 25 5.69 6.36 -2.99
N GLN A 26 6.16 5.79 -4.08
CA GLN A 26 5.66 6.11 -5.41
C GLN A 26 5.08 4.87 -6.08
N ILE A 27 4.20 5.11 -7.04
CA ILE A 27 3.65 4.03 -7.87
C ILE A 27 4.82 3.26 -8.49
N GLY A 28 4.76 1.95 -8.42
CA GLY A 28 5.80 1.08 -8.94
C GLY A 28 6.88 0.70 -7.94
N GLN A 29 6.93 1.38 -6.80
CA GLN A 29 7.97 1.10 -5.82
C GLN A 29 7.67 -0.19 -5.06
N TRP A 30 8.69 -0.97 -4.78
CA TRP A 30 8.54 -2.22 -4.04
C TRP A 30 8.61 -1.95 -2.55
N VAL A 31 7.66 -2.51 -1.81
CA VAL A 31 7.50 -2.27 -0.38
C VAL A 31 7.14 -3.57 0.32
N TYR A 32 7.28 -3.55 1.65
CA TYR A 32 6.84 -4.67 2.48
C TYR A 32 6.27 -4.12 3.78
N TRP A 33 5.47 -4.94 4.46
CA TRP A 33 4.88 -4.57 5.75
C TRP A 33 5.91 -4.79 6.84
N LYS A 34 6.51 -3.72 7.32
CA LYS A 34 7.72 -3.77 8.14
C LYS A 34 7.54 -4.36 9.54
N ALA A 35 6.32 -4.37 10.05
CA ALA A 35 6.09 -4.84 11.41
C ALA A 35 5.78 -6.33 11.50
N LEU A 36 5.73 -7.03 10.39
CA LEU A 36 5.36 -8.43 10.37
C LEU A 36 6.58 -9.32 10.33
N LYS A 37 6.43 -10.50 10.92
CA LYS A 37 7.53 -11.45 10.96
C LYS A 37 7.83 -12.04 9.59
N ASN A 38 6.80 -12.44 8.88
CA ASN A 38 6.93 -12.89 7.49
C ASN A 38 6.12 -11.94 6.65
N PRO A 39 6.69 -10.78 6.34
CA PRO A 39 5.89 -9.72 5.76
C PRO A 39 5.45 -10.04 4.33
N ASP A 40 4.24 -9.64 4.03
CA ASP A 40 3.83 -9.56 2.64
C ASP A 40 4.61 -8.46 1.96
N PHE A 41 4.75 -8.57 0.66
CA PHE A 41 5.47 -7.58 -0.12
C PHE A 41 4.93 -7.54 -1.54
N GLY A 42 5.19 -6.43 -2.19
CA GLY A 42 4.75 -6.23 -3.56
C GLY A 42 5.09 -4.83 -4.00
N HIS A 43 4.44 -4.37 -5.05
CA HIS A 43 4.71 -3.02 -5.51
C HIS A 43 3.43 -2.19 -5.51
N ILE A 44 3.62 -0.89 -5.35
CA ILE A 44 2.53 0.05 -5.22
C ILE A 44 1.90 0.30 -6.58
N VAL A 45 0.57 0.20 -6.64
CA VAL A 45 -0.17 0.47 -7.87
C VAL A 45 -1.16 1.62 -7.70
N GLY A 46 -1.32 2.13 -6.49
CA GLY A 46 -2.20 3.26 -6.26
C GLY A 46 -2.02 3.84 -4.88
N LEU A 47 -2.53 5.04 -4.65
CA LEU A 47 -2.50 5.66 -3.35
C LEU A 47 -3.68 6.60 -3.21
N VAL A 48 -4.08 6.83 -1.96
CA VAL A 48 -5.17 7.75 -1.66
C VAL A 48 -4.91 8.35 -0.27
N TRP A 49 -5.27 9.62 -0.12
CA TRP A 49 -5.26 10.29 1.18
C TRP A 49 -6.62 10.07 1.81
N ALA A 50 -6.67 9.38 2.91
CA ALA A 50 -7.95 8.97 3.47
C ALA A 50 -7.84 8.65 4.96
N THR A 51 -9.01 8.47 5.58
CA THR A 51 -9.11 7.98 6.95
C THR A 51 -9.54 6.53 6.86
N GLU A 52 -8.77 5.65 7.48
CA GLU A 52 -9.11 4.23 7.53
C GLU A 52 -10.24 4.02 8.55
N GLY A 53 -11.27 3.30 8.12
CA GLY A 53 -12.50 3.21 8.89
C GLY A 53 -12.38 2.56 10.26
N SER A 54 -11.54 1.56 10.39
CA SER A 54 -11.45 0.82 11.65
C SER A 54 -10.45 1.42 12.63
N THR A 55 -9.33 1.93 12.14
CA THR A 55 -8.27 2.45 13.00
C THR A 55 -8.25 3.96 13.08
N GLN A 56 -9.02 4.63 12.23
CA GLN A 56 -9.04 6.09 12.14
C GLN A 56 -7.69 6.69 11.74
N ALA A 57 -6.84 5.89 11.14
CA ALA A 57 -5.55 6.39 10.66
C ALA A 57 -5.76 7.30 9.47
N ILE A 58 -5.25 8.53 9.56
CA ILE A 58 -5.39 9.53 8.52
C ILE A 58 -4.06 9.68 7.81
N GLY A 59 -4.05 9.60 6.50
CA GLY A 59 -2.83 9.77 5.73
C GLY A 59 -2.91 9.02 4.42
N TYR A 60 -1.74 8.77 3.84
CA TYR A 60 -1.69 8.02 2.59
C TYR A 60 -1.90 6.54 2.85
N HIS A 61 -2.76 5.96 2.04
CA HIS A 61 -2.99 4.53 2.00
C HIS A 61 -2.60 4.07 0.60
N TYR A 62 -1.86 2.98 0.54
CA TYR A 62 -1.32 2.50 -0.72
C TYR A 62 -1.95 1.17 -1.09
N SER A 63 -2.31 1.05 -2.36
CA SER A 63 -2.74 -0.22 -2.90
C SER A 63 -1.51 -0.96 -3.38
N VAL A 64 -1.25 -2.12 -2.79
CA VAL A 64 -0.06 -2.90 -3.09
C VAL A 64 -0.48 -4.16 -3.83
N LEU A 65 0.07 -4.35 -5.02
CA LEU A 65 -0.11 -5.59 -5.76
C LEU A 65 0.90 -6.58 -5.21
N LEU A 66 0.41 -7.57 -4.49
CA LEU A 66 1.26 -8.52 -3.81
C LEU A 66 2.02 -9.38 -4.80
N ASP A 67 3.28 -9.60 -4.52
CA ASP A 67 4.10 -10.48 -5.33
C ASP A 67 3.59 -11.92 -5.24
N LYS A 68 3.81 -12.68 -6.28
CA LYS A 68 3.34 -14.07 -6.30
C LYS A 68 3.97 -14.90 -5.19
N ALA A 69 5.15 -14.52 -4.72
CA ALA A 69 5.82 -15.20 -3.63
C ALA A 69 5.37 -14.74 -2.25
N SER A 70 4.55 -13.69 -2.19
CA SER A 70 4.05 -13.19 -0.92
C SER A 70 3.01 -14.16 -0.36
N PHE A 71 3.07 -14.41 0.95
CA PHE A 71 2.20 -15.40 1.58
C PHE A 71 0.73 -15.16 1.30
N SER A 72 0.28 -13.93 1.49
CA SER A 72 -1.14 -13.63 1.35
C SER A 72 -1.62 -13.58 -0.08
N ARG A 73 -0.72 -13.65 -1.05
CA ARG A 73 -1.11 -13.63 -2.46
C ARG A 73 -2.03 -14.80 -2.81
N ALA A 74 -1.95 -15.88 -2.06
CA ALA A 74 -2.84 -17.02 -2.28
C ALA A 74 -4.30 -16.66 -2.01
N PHE A 75 -4.53 -15.59 -1.26
CA PHE A 75 -5.88 -15.22 -0.83
C PHE A 75 -6.33 -13.89 -1.40
N ILE A 76 -5.39 -12.99 -1.70
CA ILE A 76 -5.73 -11.67 -2.14
C ILE A 76 -4.65 -11.15 -3.08
N GLU A 77 -5.05 -10.47 -4.13
CA GLU A 77 -4.12 -9.95 -5.11
C GLU A 77 -3.65 -8.54 -4.74
N LEU A 78 -4.58 -7.70 -4.32
CA LEU A 78 -4.29 -6.33 -3.92
C LEU A 78 -4.63 -6.15 -2.46
N ASP A 79 -3.78 -5.45 -1.75
CA ASP A 79 -4.04 -5.14 -0.35
C ASP A 79 -3.72 -3.69 -0.08
N TRP A 80 -4.47 -3.07 0.81
CA TRP A 80 -4.26 -1.67 1.18
C TRP A 80 -3.43 -1.58 2.42
N ALA A 81 -2.52 -0.61 2.45
CA ALA A 81 -1.64 -0.42 3.58
C ALA A 81 -1.53 1.05 3.92
N PHE A 82 -1.52 1.36 5.20
CA PHE A 82 -1.24 2.70 5.68
C PHE A 82 0.25 2.98 5.53
N GLU A 83 0.58 4.22 5.23
CA GLU A 83 1.96 4.60 4.92
C GLU A 83 2.95 4.15 5.99
N ASP A 84 2.58 4.33 7.27
CA ASP A 84 3.49 4.01 8.37
C ASP A 84 3.77 2.51 8.53
N ASP A 85 2.97 1.67 7.91
CA ASP A 85 3.15 0.22 8.02
C ASP A 85 4.09 -0.34 6.97
N LEU A 86 4.51 0.47 6.03
CA LEU A 86 5.32 0.02 4.90
C LEU A 86 6.75 0.52 4.98
N ALA A 87 7.65 -0.25 4.39
CA ALA A 87 9.02 0.17 4.18
C ALA A 87 9.43 -0.22 2.77
N VAL A 88 10.38 0.50 2.23
CA VAL A 88 10.93 0.20 0.91
C VAL A 88 11.73 -1.08 1.00
N MET A 89 11.52 -1.98 0.05
CA MET A 89 12.31 -3.20 0.01
C MET A 89 13.76 -2.85 -0.31
N PRO A 90 14.70 -3.53 0.31
CA PRO A 90 16.10 -3.29 -0.03
C PRO A 90 16.31 -3.55 -1.50
N VAL A 91 17.04 -2.69 -2.11
CA VAL A 91 17.31 -2.81 -3.49
C VAL A 91 18.13 -3.98 -3.76
N HIS A 92 17.77 -4.65 -4.58
CA HIS A 92 18.54 -5.62 -4.95
C HIS A 92 18.40 -5.65 -6.36
N SER A 93 18.67 -5.24 -6.44
CA SER A 93 18.47 -5.04 -7.42
C SER A 93 18.52 -5.92 -8.16
N PRO A 94 18.25 -6.37 -8.21
CA PRO A 94 18.27 -7.14 -8.80
C PRO A 94 17.81 -7.19 -9.81
N MET A 95 17.52 -7.02 -9.61
CA MET A 95 16.98 -7.01 -10.29
C MET A 95 17.44 -6.46 -11.12
N VAL A 96 17.90 -6.26 -11.23
CA VAL A 96 18.23 -5.67 -11.91
C VAL A 96 19.03 -6.09 -12.60
N VAL A 97 19.33 -6.45 -12.63
CA VAL A 97 19.86 -6.80 -13.15
C VAL A 97 20.09 -7.37 -13.76
N THR A 98 20.20 -7.69 -13.95
CA THR A 98 20.33 -8.25 -14.45
C THR A 98 20.27 -8.39 -15.24
N LYS A 99 20.31 -8.23 -15.64
CA LYS A 99 20.10 -8.41 -16.35
C LYS A 99 20.31 -8.38 -16.81
#